data_c4b4ffb92efe10f5dbb570b93f11fc66
#
_entry.id   c4b4ffb92efe10f5dbb570b93f11fc66
#
_cell.length_a   1.000
_cell.length_b   1.000
_cell.length_c   1.000
_cell.angle_alpha   90.00
_cell.angle_beta   90.00
_cell.angle_gamma   90.00
#
_symmetry.space_group_name_H-M   'P 1'
#
loop_
_entity.id
_entity.type
_entity.pdbx_description
1 polymer ?
#
loop_
_entity_poly.entity_id
_entity_poly.type
_entity_poly.pdbx_seq_one_letter_code
_entity_poly.pdbx_strand_id
1 'polypeptide(L)'
;MKKPEIIIEKGREKDELSSLSYEFFNAVNEYNKDHADRAHVVVLACDSKGGASFMVGDTEMCVKEFCESALRHKGFLDLLKGILDKLQD
;
A
#
# COMPACT_ATOMS: atom_id res chain seq x y z
N MET A 1 13.99 -6.91 12.12
CA MET A 1 12.96 -6.62 11.10
C MET A 1 12.28 -5.30 11.45
N LYS A 2 12.15 -4.43 10.48
CA LYS A 2 11.45 -3.17 10.70
C LYS A 2 9.97 -3.39 10.98
N LYS A 3 9.43 -2.66 11.93
CA LYS A 3 7.99 -2.63 12.13
C LYS A 3 7.33 -1.96 10.93
N PRO A 4 6.16 -2.46 10.49
CA PRO A 4 5.41 -1.76 9.46
C PRO A 4 5.05 -0.35 9.91
N GLU A 5 5.13 0.59 9.01
CA GLU A 5 4.80 1.98 9.28
C GLU A 5 3.79 2.48 8.25
N ILE A 6 2.86 3.30 8.70
CA ILE A 6 1.98 4.02 7.80
C ILE A 6 2.53 5.44 7.63
N ILE A 7 2.57 5.90 6.39
CA ILE A 7 3.04 7.24 6.05
C ILE A 7 1.83 8.07 5.61
N ILE A 8 1.61 9.17 6.33
CA ILE A 8 0.50 10.08 6.05
C ILE A 8 1.09 11.43 5.72
N GLU A 9 0.61 12.06 4.67
CA GLU A 9 1.09 13.38 4.28
C GLU A 9 0.86 14.38 5.39
N LYS A 10 1.86 15.24 5.60
CA LYS A 10 1.84 16.25 6.65
C LYS A 10 0.61 17.16 6.50
N GLY A 11 -0.09 17.37 7.58
CA GLY A 11 -1.29 18.19 7.62
C GLY A 11 -2.59 17.40 7.43
N ARG A 12 -2.49 16.09 7.13
CA ARG A 12 -3.67 15.25 6.88
C ARG A 12 -3.91 14.18 7.94
N GLU A 13 -3.24 14.27 9.07
CA GLU A 13 -3.28 13.22 10.09
C GLU A 13 -4.69 12.97 10.65
N LYS A 14 -5.57 13.96 10.54
CA LYS A 14 -6.93 13.86 11.09
C LYS A 14 -8.03 13.78 10.05
N ASP A 15 -7.69 13.70 8.76
CA ASP A 15 -8.77 13.62 7.76
C ASP A 15 -9.30 12.18 7.62
N GLU A 16 -10.43 12.07 6.94
CA GLU A 16 -11.12 10.79 6.78
C GLU A 16 -10.29 9.75 6.03
N LEU A 17 -9.57 10.17 5.00
CA LEU A 17 -8.77 9.26 4.21
C LEU A 17 -7.65 8.66 5.05
N SER A 18 -6.99 9.48 5.88
CA SER A 18 -5.96 9.01 6.79
C SER A 18 -6.53 8.08 7.84
N SER A 19 -7.72 8.39 8.37
CA SER A 19 -8.38 7.52 9.34
C SER A 19 -8.71 6.15 8.78
N LEU A 20 -9.22 6.10 7.54
CA LEU A 20 -9.51 4.83 6.87
C LEU A 20 -8.23 4.03 6.64
N SER A 21 -7.16 4.72 6.26
CA SER A 21 -5.86 4.07 6.05
C SER A 21 -5.33 3.47 7.35
N TYR A 22 -5.46 4.20 8.46
CA TYR A 22 -5.07 3.70 9.77
C TYR A 22 -5.90 2.50 10.21
N GLU A 23 -7.21 2.53 9.96
CA GLU A 23 -8.08 1.41 10.31
C GLU A 23 -7.66 0.14 9.58
N PHE A 24 -7.38 0.26 8.27
CA PHE A 24 -6.95 -0.89 7.50
C PHE A 24 -5.56 -1.37 7.92
N PHE A 25 -4.64 -0.44 8.16
CA PHE A 25 -3.30 -0.76 8.66
C PHE A 25 -3.38 -1.58 9.95
N ASN A 26 -4.19 -1.11 10.90
CA ASN A 26 -4.35 -1.79 12.18
C ASN A 26 -5.00 -3.17 12.01
N ALA A 27 -5.99 -3.26 11.13
CA ALA A 27 -6.67 -4.54 10.85
C ALA A 27 -5.71 -5.57 10.28
N VAL A 28 -4.83 -5.15 9.35
CA VAL A 28 -3.84 -6.04 8.76
C VAL A 28 -2.84 -6.52 9.82
N ASN A 29 -2.39 -5.63 10.68
CA ASN A 29 -1.45 -5.99 11.74
C ASN A 29 -2.09 -6.97 12.74
N GLU A 30 -3.37 -6.78 13.08
CA GLU A 30 -4.08 -7.73 13.95
C GLU A 30 -4.24 -9.09 13.29
N TYR A 31 -4.60 -9.11 12.00
CA TYR A 31 -4.67 -10.36 11.23
C TYR A 31 -3.34 -11.11 11.32
N ASN A 32 -2.23 -10.40 11.12
CA ASN A 32 -0.90 -11.02 11.10
C ASN A 32 -0.45 -11.56 12.46
N LYS A 33 -0.99 -11.04 13.55
CA LYS A 33 -0.69 -11.59 14.88
C LYS A 33 -1.27 -12.99 15.05
N ASP A 34 -2.41 -13.25 14.44
CA ASP A 34 -3.17 -14.49 14.65
C ASP A 34 -2.98 -15.52 13.54
N HIS A 35 -2.21 -15.21 12.51
CA HIS A 35 -2.05 -16.10 11.36
C HIS A 35 -0.58 -16.34 11.08
N ALA A 36 -0.21 -17.63 11.04
CA ALA A 36 1.17 -18.02 10.70
C ALA A 36 1.48 -17.65 9.24
N ASP A 37 0.50 -17.81 8.36
CA ASP A 37 0.61 -17.37 6.96
C ASP A 37 0.18 -15.91 6.91
N ARG A 38 1.14 -15.04 6.85
CA ARG A 38 0.92 -13.60 7.02
C ARG A 38 0.47 -12.95 5.73
N ALA A 39 -0.35 -11.92 5.87
CA ALA A 39 -0.76 -11.10 4.74
C ALA A 39 0.36 -10.13 4.35
N HIS A 40 0.51 -9.92 3.04
CA HIS A 40 1.44 -8.95 2.47
C HIS A 40 0.59 -7.92 1.72
N VAL A 41 0.68 -6.65 2.12
CA VAL A 41 -0.27 -5.62 1.69
C VAL A 41 0.47 -4.34 1.31
N VAL A 42 0.07 -3.75 0.19
CA VAL A 42 0.50 -2.40 -0.20
C VAL A 42 -0.74 -1.55 -0.37
N VAL A 43 -0.76 -0.40 0.25
CA VAL A 43 -1.86 0.55 0.11
C VAL A 43 -1.34 1.91 -0.28
N LEU A 44 -1.96 2.48 -1.29
CA LEU A 44 -1.76 3.87 -1.70
C LEU A 44 -3.14 4.49 -1.76
N ALA A 45 -3.37 5.48 -0.94
CA ALA A 45 -4.66 6.18 -0.91
C ALA A 45 -4.41 7.67 -1.07
N CYS A 46 -5.05 8.29 -2.04
CA CYS A 46 -4.83 9.70 -2.28
C CYS A 46 -6.05 10.38 -2.86
N ASP A 47 -6.06 11.69 -2.73
CA ASP A 47 -6.99 12.57 -3.43
C ASP A 47 -6.17 13.73 -4.01
N SER A 48 -6.83 14.80 -4.46
CA SER A 48 -6.12 15.94 -5.06
C SER A 48 -5.19 16.67 -4.09
N LYS A 49 -5.34 16.45 -2.80
CA LYS A 49 -4.58 17.17 -1.76
C LYS A 49 -3.39 16.36 -1.23
N GLY A 50 -3.27 15.10 -1.61
CA GLY A 50 -2.20 14.23 -1.13
C GLY A 50 -2.74 12.90 -0.66
N GLY A 51 -1.96 12.16 0.12
CA GLY A 51 -2.37 10.82 0.47
C GLY A 51 -1.69 10.21 1.69
N ALA A 52 -1.96 8.94 1.85
CA ALA A 52 -1.36 8.09 2.87
C ALA A 52 -0.96 6.77 2.20
N SER A 53 0.07 6.15 2.72
CA SER A 53 0.53 4.87 2.18
C SER A 53 1.11 4.00 3.28
N PHE A 54 1.01 2.69 3.07
CA PHE A 54 1.72 1.75 3.93
C PHE A 54 2.01 0.46 3.18
N MET A 55 2.97 -0.27 3.68
CA MET A 55 3.26 -1.61 3.21
C MET A 55 3.50 -2.49 4.43
N VAL A 56 2.85 -3.65 4.45
CA VAL A 56 3.02 -4.64 5.49
C VAL A 56 3.47 -5.93 4.83
N GLY A 57 4.51 -6.56 5.37
CA GLY A 57 4.97 -7.84 4.89
C GLY A 57 6.20 -7.74 4.00
N ASP A 58 6.37 -8.75 3.15
CA ASP A 58 7.56 -8.93 2.32
C ASP A 58 7.40 -8.22 0.98
N THR A 59 8.38 -7.39 0.64
CA THR A 59 8.40 -6.65 -0.63
C THR A 59 8.33 -7.58 -1.84
N GLU A 60 9.08 -8.69 -1.82
CA GLU A 60 9.09 -9.62 -2.95
C GLU A 60 7.71 -10.24 -3.19
N MET A 61 6.99 -10.58 -2.12
CA MET A 61 5.64 -11.12 -2.25
C MET A 61 4.68 -10.07 -2.83
N CYS A 62 4.83 -8.82 -2.42
CA CYS A 62 4.02 -7.71 -2.95
C CYS A 62 4.32 -7.49 -4.44
N VAL A 63 5.59 -7.53 -4.84
CA VAL A 63 5.98 -7.38 -6.24
C VAL A 63 5.38 -8.51 -7.07
N LYS A 64 5.48 -9.74 -6.60
CA LYS A 64 4.93 -10.91 -7.30
C LYS A 64 3.43 -10.74 -7.53
N GLU A 65 2.69 -10.40 -6.48
CA GLU A 65 1.24 -10.24 -6.58
C GLU A 65 0.86 -9.06 -7.48
N PHE A 66 1.61 -7.96 -7.41
CA PHE A 66 1.37 -6.82 -8.27
C PHE A 66 1.53 -7.21 -9.75
N CYS A 67 2.59 -7.95 -10.08
CA CYS A 67 2.83 -8.40 -11.45
C CYS A 67 1.71 -9.32 -11.93
N GLU A 68 1.27 -10.25 -11.10
CA GLU A 68 0.16 -11.13 -11.43
C GLU A 68 -1.14 -10.35 -11.63
N SER A 69 -1.37 -9.34 -10.80
CA SER A 69 -2.54 -8.48 -10.94
C SER A 69 -2.48 -7.64 -12.22
N ALA A 70 -1.29 -7.16 -12.57
CA ALA A 70 -1.10 -6.38 -13.80
C ALA A 70 -1.42 -7.20 -15.05
N LEU A 71 -1.18 -8.51 -15.01
CA LEU A 71 -1.53 -9.40 -16.12
C LEU A 71 -3.04 -9.59 -16.26
N ARG A 72 -3.79 -9.41 -15.18
CA ARG A 72 -5.24 -9.59 -15.16
C ARG A 72 -6.03 -8.30 -15.27
N HIS A 73 -5.42 -7.17 -14.91
CA HIS A 73 -6.11 -5.88 -14.82
C HIS A 73 -5.32 -4.79 -15.52
N LYS A 74 -5.87 -4.26 -16.61
CA LYS A 74 -5.22 -3.20 -17.39
C LYS A 74 -4.84 -1.99 -16.51
N GLY A 75 -5.68 -1.65 -15.53
CA GLY A 75 -5.39 -0.53 -14.64
C GLY A 75 -4.08 -0.68 -13.87
N PHE A 76 -3.78 -1.89 -13.39
CA PHE A 76 -2.52 -2.16 -12.70
C PHE A 76 -1.33 -2.07 -13.65
N LEU A 77 -1.49 -2.56 -14.88
CA LEU A 77 -0.43 -2.46 -15.88
C LEU A 77 -0.13 -1.00 -16.22
N ASP A 78 -1.18 -0.20 -16.43
CA ASP A 78 -1.03 1.23 -16.71
C ASP A 78 -0.37 1.96 -15.54
N LEU A 79 -0.73 1.58 -14.32
CA LEU A 79 -0.10 2.14 -13.11
C LEU A 79 1.39 1.85 -13.09
N LEU A 80 1.78 0.60 -13.35
CA LEU A 80 3.18 0.20 -13.37
C LEU A 80 3.96 1.00 -14.42
N LYS A 81 3.42 1.11 -15.64
CA LYS A 81 4.05 1.87 -16.71
C LYS A 81 4.22 3.33 -16.33
N GLY A 82 3.19 3.93 -15.74
CA GLY A 82 3.25 5.32 -15.29
C GLY A 82 4.31 5.55 -14.22
N ILE A 83 4.42 4.62 -13.27
CA ILE A 83 5.44 4.69 -12.22
C ILE A 83 6.84 4.64 -12.83
N LEU A 84 7.09 3.68 -13.73
CA LEU A 84 8.39 3.54 -14.36
C LEU A 84 8.76 4.78 -15.17
N ASP A 85 7.82 5.34 -15.92
CA ASP A 85 8.06 6.57 -16.68
C ASP A 85 8.45 7.73 -15.77
N LYS A 86 7.76 7.89 -14.65
CA LYS A 86 8.07 8.95 -13.69
C LYS A 86 9.41 8.78 -13.02
N LEU A 87 9.76 7.55 -12.67
CA LEU A 87 11.01 7.28 -11.96
C LEU A 87 12.25 7.36 -12.86
N GLN A 88 12.06 7.24 -14.17
CA GLN A 88 13.15 7.33 -15.15
C GLN A 88 13.44 8.76 -15.62
N ASP A 89 12.58 9.69 -15.33
CA ASP A 89 12.75 11.09 -15.74
C ASP A 89 13.75 11.86 -14.86
#